data_54f71f8f89a0f9a2bee1da951c6cf74c
#
_entry.id   54f71f8f89a0f9a2bee1da951c6cf74c
#
_cell.length_a   1.000
_cell.length_b   1.000
_cell.length_c   1.000
_cell.angle_alpha   90.00
_cell.angle_beta   90.00
_cell.angle_gamma   90.00
#
_symmetry.space_group_name_H-M   'P 1'
#
loop_
_entity.id
_entity.type
_entity.pdbx_description
1 polymer ?
#
loop_
_entity_poly.entity_id
_entity_poly.type
_entity_poly.pdbx_seq_one_letter_code
_entity_poly.pdbx_strand_id
1 'polypeptide(L)'
;MTDTPTFDALKELRKPFPANQISKLPKETKYQIDERKADKSTAFVCPECGGWHHKKAVHLDYVGHAALTDRLLDADPMWNWEPLSFGPDGLPVLDRIGGMWIKLTVAGMTRLGYGHAEGKQGGDAIKEVIGDALRNAAMRFGAALDLWHKGDLHGDDDDGNEPAKPAQKPVQPKQEKPKAETPFDEPAAPAGDPDAVVDDLCERIRVCKTPDDLESLRSAPEFVAAFKSLPPSHKAMIREAGKAREQGIAAGN
;
A
#
# COMPACT_ATOMS: atom_id res chain seq x y z
N MET A 1 -1.34 -40.57 7.87
CA MET A 1 -1.06 -40.69 6.42
C MET A 1 -2.20 -40.01 5.66
N THR A 2 -2.19 -38.69 5.50
CA THR A 2 -3.16 -37.94 4.65
C THR A 2 -2.69 -36.52 4.41
N ASP A 3 -1.48 -36.35 3.83
CA ASP A 3 -0.94 -35.02 3.56
C ASP A 3 -0.97 -34.63 2.07
N THR A 4 -1.53 -35.48 1.21
CA THR A 4 -1.53 -35.29 -0.23
C THR A 4 -2.37 -34.12 -0.73
N PRO A 5 -3.63 -33.88 -0.27
CA PRO A 5 -4.49 -32.84 -0.83
C PRO A 5 -3.96 -31.42 -0.57
N THR A 6 -3.43 -31.15 0.62
CA THR A 6 -2.90 -29.81 0.99
C THR A 6 -1.68 -29.45 0.17
N PHE A 7 -0.80 -30.41 -0.09
CA PHE A 7 0.43 -30.19 -0.85
C PHE A 7 0.13 -29.94 -2.33
N ASP A 8 -0.85 -30.62 -2.88
CA ASP A 8 -1.24 -30.45 -4.29
C ASP A 8 -1.96 -29.12 -4.51
N ALA A 9 -2.81 -28.68 -3.58
CA ALA A 9 -3.41 -27.35 -3.62
C ALA A 9 -2.36 -26.24 -3.64
N LEU A 10 -1.31 -26.35 -2.80
CA LEU A 10 -0.21 -25.37 -2.79
C LEU A 10 0.60 -25.39 -4.09
N LYS A 11 0.83 -26.56 -4.69
CA LYS A 11 1.48 -26.63 -6.00
C LYS A 11 0.63 -25.96 -7.09
N GLU A 12 -0.70 -26.14 -7.04
CA GLU A 12 -1.64 -25.50 -7.97
C GLU A 12 -1.55 -23.99 -7.89
N LEU A 13 -1.59 -23.42 -6.67
CA LEU A 13 -1.46 -21.99 -6.46
C LEU A 13 -0.16 -21.40 -7.00
N ARG A 14 0.92 -22.18 -7.01
CA ARG A 14 2.24 -21.73 -7.49
C ARG A 14 2.44 -21.86 -9.01
N LYS A 15 1.53 -22.47 -9.73
CA LYS A 15 1.64 -22.52 -11.19
C LYS A 15 1.59 -21.12 -11.80
N PRO A 16 2.40 -20.80 -12.80
CA PRO A 16 2.30 -19.54 -13.53
C PRO A 16 0.88 -19.33 -14.06
N PHE A 17 0.44 -18.09 -14.09
CA PHE A 17 -0.83 -17.74 -14.74
C PHE A 17 -0.66 -17.73 -16.26
N PRO A 18 -1.65 -18.23 -17.03
CA PRO A 18 -1.61 -18.13 -18.48
C PRO A 18 -1.69 -16.66 -18.93
N ALA A 19 -1.10 -16.37 -20.09
CA ALA A 19 -0.97 -14.99 -20.58
C ALA A 19 -2.30 -14.24 -20.70
N ASN A 20 -3.40 -14.93 -21.00
CA ASN A 20 -4.74 -14.35 -21.09
C ASN A 20 -5.37 -13.99 -19.74
N GLN A 21 -4.79 -14.41 -18.62
CA GLN A 21 -5.18 -14.06 -17.26
C GLN A 21 -4.28 -12.99 -16.63
N ILE A 22 -3.21 -12.60 -17.35
CA ILE A 22 -2.30 -11.54 -16.90
C ILE A 22 -2.71 -10.25 -17.58
N SER A 23 -2.99 -9.22 -16.78
CA SER A 23 -3.32 -7.89 -17.22
C SER A 23 -2.11 -6.95 -17.08
N LYS A 24 -2.12 -5.84 -17.82
CA LYS A 24 -1.10 -4.80 -17.77
C LYS A 24 -1.61 -3.61 -16.98
N LEU A 25 -0.89 -3.21 -15.94
CA LEU A 25 -1.18 -2.02 -15.14
C LEU A 25 -0.13 -0.94 -15.44
N PRO A 26 -0.53 0.21 -16.00
CA PRO A 26 0.41 1.31 -16.21
C PRO A 26 0.80 1.92 -14.86
N LYS A 27 2.09 1.96 -14.56
CA LYS A 27 2.66 2.65 -13.40
C LYS A 27 3.36 3.92 -13.92
N GLU A 28 2.87 5.07 -13.47
CA GLU A 28 3.43 6.38 -13.76
C GLU A 28 4.20 6.90 -12.56
N THR A 29 5.32 7.56 -12.80
CA THR A 29 6.01 8.35 -11.78
C THR A 29 5.23 9.63 -11.49
N LYS A 30 5.50 10.26 -10.34
CA LYS A 30 4.88 11.56 -10.00
C LYS A 30 5.15 12.61 -11.09
N TYR A 31 6.39 12.66 -11.60
CA TYR A 31 6.78 13.55 -12.70
C TYR A 31 5.91 13.31 -13.96
N GLN A 32 5.72 12.06 -14.37
CA GLN A 32 4.90 11.69 -15.53
C GLN A 32 3.42 12.07 -15.33
N ILE A 33 2.90 11.90 -14.11
CA ILE A 33 1.54 12.32 -13.77
C ILE A 33 1.40 13.85 -13.89
N ASP A 34 2.36 14.60 -13.38
CA ASP A 34 2.32 16.07 -13.41
C ASP A 34 2.53 16.58 -14.84
N GLU A 35 3.43 15.97 -15.63
CA GLU A 35 3.67 16.30 -17.03
C GLU A 35 2.40 16.10 -17.88
N ARG A 36 1.69 14.94 -17.76
CA ARG A 36 0.46 14.71 -18.51
C ARG A 36 -0.73 15.54 -18.05
N LYS A 37 -0.72 16.06 -16.81
CA LYS A 37 -1.71 17.05 -16.37
C LYS A 37 -1.47 18.41 -16.98
N ALA A 38 -0.19 18.81 -17.12
CA ALA A 38 0.20 20.07 -17.74
C ALA A 38 0.07 20.03 -19.26
N ASP A 39 0.49 18.94 -19.89
CA ASP A 39 0.41 18.72 -21.34
C ASP A 39 -0.17 17.34 -21.68
N LYS A 40 -1.43 17.34 -22.08
CA LYS A 40 -2.15 16.11 -22.46
C LYS A 40 -1.56 15.40 -23.68
N SER A 41 -0.72 16.08 -24.48
CA SER A 41 -0.05 15.45 -25.63
C SER A 41 1.03 14.43 -25.23
N THR A 42 1.47 14.46 -23.98
CA THR A 42 2.43 13.50 -23.42
C THR A 42 1.79 12.16 -23.05
N ALA A 43 0.47 12.07 -23.05
CA ALA A 43 -0.29 10.86 -22.77
C ALA A 43 -1.06 10.35 -24.01
N PHE A 44 -1.50 9.11 -23.96
CA PHE A 44 -2.25 8.46 -25.04
C PHE A 44 -3.14 7.33 -24.49
N VAL A 45 -4.09 6.88 -25.29
CA VAL A 45 -4.81 5.64 -25.01
C VAL A 45 -3.94 4.48 -25.45
N CYS A 46 -3.45 3.71 -24.48
CA CYS A 46 -2.50 2.64 -24.74
C CYS A 46 -3.20 1.43 -25.37
N PRO A 47 -2.73 0.92 -26.52
CA PRO A 47 -3.31 -0.27 -27.14
C PRO A 47 -3.03 -1.55 -26.33
N GLU A 48 -2.04 -1.56 -25.45
CA GLU A 48 -1.66 -2.72 -24.66
C GLU A 48 -2.55 -2.91 -23.41
N CYS A 49 -2.84 -1.82 -22.68
CA CYS A 49 -3.66 -1.89 -21.46
C CYS A 49 -5.05 -1.25 -21.59
N GLY A 50 -5.31 -0.55 -22.68
CA GLY A 50 -6.56 0.19 -22.92
C GLY A 50 -6.70 1.47 -22.07
N GLY A 51 -5.78 1.74 -21.14
CA GLY A 51 -5.78 2.89 -20.24
C GLY A 51 -5.19 4.14 -20.90
N TRP A 52 -5.63 5.31 -20.43
CA TRP A 52 -5.01 6.58 -20.79
C TRP A 52 -3.93 6.94 -19.76
N HIS A 53 -2.69 6.99 -20.20
CA HIS A 53 -1.54 7.25 -19.34
C HIS A 53 -0.39 7.90 -20.09
N HIS A 54 0.64 8.34 -19.38
CA HIS A 54 1.84 8.93 -19.98
C HIS A 54 2.56 7.92 -20.89
N LYS A 55 3.10 8.41 -22.03
CA LYS A 55 3.77 7.57 -23.07
C LYS A 55 4.94 6.77 -22.55
N LYS A 56 5.61 7.24 -21.49
CA LYS A 56 6.76 6.58 -20.86
C LYS A 56 6.40 5.76 -19.61
N ALA A 57 5.11 5.57 -19.31
CA ALA A 57 4.69 4.73 -18.19
C ALA A 57 5.16 3.29 -18.38
N VAL A 58 5.59 2.67 -17.30
CA VAL A 58 5.97 1.25 -17.27
C VAL A 58 4.72 0.42 -17.05
N HIS A 59 4.59 -0.70 -17.76
CA HIS A 59 3.49 -1.64 -17.51
C HIS A 59 3.96 -2.75 -16.57
N LEU A 60 3.25 -2.91 -15.47
CA LEU A 60 3.42 -4.03 -14.56
C LEU A 60 2.44 -5.14 -14.92
N ASP A 61 2.93 -6.38 -14.91
CA ASP A 61 2.08 -7.55 -15.02
C ASP A 61 1.34 -7.76 -13.71
N TYR A 62 0.03 -7.99 -13.76
CA TYR A 62 -0.73 -8.33 -12.57
C TYR A 62 -1.86 -9.31 -12.87
N VAL A 63 -2.29 -10.04 -11.85
CA VAL A 63 -3.44 -10.94 -11.92
C VAL A 63 -4.67 -10.25 -11.37
N GLY A 64 -5.71 -10.18 -12.19
CA GLY A 64 -7.00 -9.61 -11.79
C GLY A 64 -7.72 -10.49 -10.74
N HIS A 65 -8.69 -9.91 -10.06
CA HIS A 65 -9.45 -10.58 -9.00
C HIS A 65 -10.12 -11.87 -9.52
N ALA A 66 -10.75 -11.84 -10.70
CA ALA A 66 -11.44 -13.00 -11.27
C ALA A 66 -10.48 -14.17 -11.56
N ALA A 67 -9.34 -13.89 -12.18
CA ALA A 67 -8.34 -14.91 -12.47
C ALA A 67 -7.73 -15.53 -11.19
N LEU A 68 -7.53 -14.71 -10.15
CA LEU A 68 -7.09 -15.21 -8.86
C LEU A 68 -8.16 -16.09 -8.21
N THR A 69 -9.43 -15.68 -8.25
CA THR A 69 -10.55 -16.48 -7.70
C THR A 69 -10.67 -17.82 -8.42
N ASP A 70 -10.54 -17.84 -9.73
CA ASP A 70 -10.53 -19.05 -10.55
C ASP A 70 -9.40 -20.00 -10.10
N ARG A 71 -8.18 -19.50 -9.95
CA ARG A 71 -7.04 -20.28 -9.45
C ARG A 71 -7.25 -20.79 -8.01
N LEU A 72 -7.91 -20.02 -7.14
CA LEU A 72 -8.23 -20.47 -5.79
C LEU A 72 -9.23 -21.61 -5.80
N LEU A 73 -10.24 -21.55 -6.68
CA LEU A 73 -11.21 -22.63 -6.90
C LEU A 73 -10.57 -23.89 -7.47
N ASP A 74 -9.63 -23.76 -8.40
CA ASP A 74 -8.87 -24.90 -8.94
C ASP A 74 -8.03 -25.59 -7.86
N ALA A 75 -7.43 -24.79 -6.96
CA ALA A 75 -6.59 -25.31 -5.89
C ALA A 75 -7.39 -25.94 -4.75
N ASP A 76 -8.48 -25.32 -4.36
CA ASP A 76 -9.36 -25.74 -3.26
C ASP A 76 -10.76 -25.16 -3.47
N PRO A 77 -11.75 -25.94 -3.94
CA PRO A 77 -13.11 -25.46 -4.10
C PRO A 77 -13.79 -24.98 -2.79
N MET A 78 -13.22 -25.35 -1.64
CA MET A 78 -13.70 -24.95 -0.32
C MET A 78 -12.90 -23.79 0.28
N TRP A 79 -12.06 -23.12 -0.53
CA TRP A 79 -11.35 -21.94 -0.06
C TRP A 79 -12.29 -20.89 0.52
N ASN A 80 -11.83 -20.14 1.48
CA ASN A 80 -12.62 -19.13 2.15
C ASN A 80 -11.76 -17.92 2.53
N TRP A 81 -12.40 -16.77 2.65
CA TRP A 81 -11.77 -15.60 3.24
C TRP A 81 -12.74 -14.87 4.18
N GLU A 82 -12.19 -14.18 5.16
CA GLU A 82 -12.96 -13.35 6.07
C GLU A 82 -12.15 -12.12 6.48
N PRO A 83 -12.79 -10.97 6.77
CA PRO A 83 -12.15 -9.86 7.43
C PRO A 83 -11.54 -10.29 8.77
N LEU A 84 -10.41 -9.69 9.16
CA LEU A 84 -9.76 -10.00 10.44
C LEU A 84 -10.63 -9.60 11.63
N SER A 85 -11.43 -8.54 11.47
CA SER A 85 -12.34 -8.04 12.52
C SER A 85 -13.59 -7.39 11.92
N PHE A 86 -14.65 -7.37 12.74
CA PHE A 86 -15.93 -6.73 12.44
C PHE A 86 -16.23 -5.64 13.46
N GLY A 87 -16.81 -4.55 13.00
CA GLY A 87 -17.28 -3.47 13.84
C GLY A 87 -18.57 -3.82 14.61
N PRO A 88 -19.01 -2.93 15.52
CA PRO A 88 -20.27 -3.11 16.26
C PRO A 88 -21.53 -3.16 15.35
N ASP A 89 -21.42 -2.62 14.14
CA ASP A 89 -22.45 -2.63 13.09
C ASP A 89 -22.46 -3.93 12.26
N GLY A 90 -21.57 -4.87 12.57
CA GLY A 90 -21.42 -6.12 11.83
C GLY A 90 -20.72 -5.99 10.49
N LEU A 91 -20.15 -4.82 10.17
CA LEU A 91 -19.40 -4.61 8.94
C LEU A 91 -17.89 -4.86 9.16
N PRO A 92 -17.14 -5.23 8.10
CA PRO A 92 -15.69 -5.34 8.17
C PRO A 92 -15.03 -4.04 8.64
N VAL A 93 -14.09 -4.15 9.56
CA VAL A 93 -13.32 -2.98 10.02
C VAL A 93 -12.29 -2.59 8.97
N LEU A 94 -12.32 -1.32 8.59
CA LEU A 94 -11.23 -0.66 7.87
C LEU A 94 -10.33 0.07 8.87
N ASP A 95 -9.03 0.08 8.61
CA ASP A 95 -8.10 0.86 9.41
C ASP A 95 -8.20 2.37 9.13
N ARG A 96 -7.38 3.17 9.82
CA ARG A 96 -7.40 4.64 9.72
C ARG A 96 -7.12 5.19 8.32
N ILE A 97 -6.48 4.41 7.46
CA ILE A 97 -6.17 4.81 6.08
C ILE A 97 -7.10 4.15 5.04
N GLY A 98 -8.13 3.44 5.50
CA GLY A 98 -9.12 2.79 4.64
C GLY A 98 -8.70 1.41 4.13
N GLY A 99 -7.69 0.80 4.73
CA GLY A 99 -7.26 -0.57 4.41
C GLY A 99 -7.98 -1.64 5.23
N MET A 100 -7.90 -2.88 4.80
CA MET A 100 -8.52 -4.03 5.44
C MET A 100 -7.54 -5.19 5.58
N TRP A 101 -7.50 -5.77 6.77
CA TRP A 101 -6.86 -7.06 7.00
C TRP A 101 -7.85 -8.19 6.80
N ILE A 102 -7.42 -9.22 6.11
CA ILE A 102 -8.22 -10.43 5.90
C ILE A 102 -7.44 -11.69 6.30
N LYS A 103 -8.20 -12.75 6.55
CA LYS A 103 -7.71 -14.13 6.59
C LYS A 103 -8.13 -14.83 5.31
N LEU A 104 -7.18 -15.42 4.60
CA LEU A 104 -7.45 -16.32 3.46
C LEU A 104 -7.11 -17.73 3.89
N THR A 105 -8.07 -18.65 3.77
CA THR A 105 -7.89 -20.07 4.07
C THR A 105 -7.98 -20.89 2.79
N VAL A 106 -6.94 -21.68 2.52
CA VAL A 106 -6.85 -22.60 1.37
C VAL A 106 -6.29 -23.93 1.88
N ALA A 107 -6.96 -25.02 1.57
CA ALA A 107 -6.58 -26.38 1.97
C ALA A 107 -6.31 -26.50 3.48
N GLY A 108 -7.15 -25.84 4.29
CA GLY A 108 -7.06 -25.83 5.74
C GLY A 108 -5.99 -24.93 6.34
N MET A 109 -5.17 -24.25 5.51
CA MET A 109 -4.15 -23.29 5.99
C MET A 109 -4.65 -21.86 5.86
N THR A 110 -4.37 -21.04 6.87
CA THR A 110 -4.77 -19.62 6.89
C THR A 110 -3.55 -18.71 6.80
N ARG A 111 -3.64 -17.68 5.97
CA ARG A 111 -2.66 -16.60 5.83
C ARG A 111 -3.35 -15.25 5.88
N LEU A 112 -2.67 -14.26 6.44
CA LEU A 112 -3.15 -12.89 6.49
C LEU A 112 -2.79 -12.16 5.20
N GLY A 113 -3.67 -11.25 4.79
CA GLY A 113 -3.43 -10.30 3.72
C GLY A 113 -3.94 -8.92 4.10
N TYR A 114 -3.32 -7.90 3.55
CA TYR A 114 -3.72 -6.51 3.70
C TYR A 114 -4.02 -5.93 2.33
N GLY A 115 -5.08 -5.17 2.23
CA GLY A 115 -5.46 -4.45 1.02
C GLY A 115 -5.80 -3.00 1.32
N HIS A 116 -5.46 -2.13 0.37
CA HIS A 116 -5.74 -0.70 0.43
C HIS A 116 -6.12 -0.18 -0.94
N ALA A 117 -7.04 0.80 -1.00
CA ALA A 117 -7.44 1.45 -2.25
C ALA A 117 -6.91 2.88 -2.27
N GLU A 118 -5.93 3.14 -3.11
CA GLU A 118 -5.35 4.47 -3.24
C GLU A 118 -6.22 5.36 -4.16
N GLY A 119 -6.62 6.53 -3.65
CA GLY A 119 -7.31 7.56 -4.43
C GLY A 119 -8.75 7.25 -4.84
N LYS A 120 -9.33 6.12 -4.44
CA LYS A 120 -10.72 5.73 -4.70
C LYS A 120 -11.62 5.98 -3.50
N GLN A 121 -12.91 6.13 -3.74
CA GLN A 121 -13.92 6.36 -2.71
C GLN A 121 -15.17 5.50 -2.93
N GLY A 122 -15.98 5.35 -1.90
CA GLY A 122 -17.25 4.63 -1.96
C GLY A 122 -17.10 3.13 -2.25
N GLY A 123 -18.07 2.55 -2.94
CA GLY A 123 -18.13 1.10 -3.20
C GLY A 123 -16.96 0.58 -4.05
N ASP A 124 -16.38 1.39 -4.92
CA ASP A 124 -15.24 0.97 -5.75
C ASP A 124 -13.95 0.89 -4.93
N ALA A 125 -13.81 1.74 -3.91
CA ALA A 125 -12.71 1.62 -2.95
C ALA A 125 -12.81 0.29 -2.17
N ILE A 126 -14.01 -0.06 -1.67
CA ILE A 126 -14.21 -1.32 -0.93
C ILE A 126 -13.90 -2.55 -1.79
N LYS A 127 -14.36 -2.57 -3.04
CA LYS A 127 -14.07 -3.67 -3.98
C LYS A 127 -12.56 -3.81 -4.22
N GLU A 128 -11.86 -2.69 -4.37
CA GLU A 128 -10.42 -2.69 -4.57
C GLU A 128 -9.67 -3.17 -3.32
N VAL A 129 -10.03 -2.69 -2.14
CA VAL A 129 -9.47 -3.14 -0.85
C VAL A 129 -9.59 -4.67 -0.70
N ILE A 130 -10.77 -5.24 -0.99
CA ILE A 130 -10.99 -6.69 -0.92
C ILE A 130 -10.09 -7.42 -1.95
N GLY A 131 -10.10 -6.96 -3.20
CA GLY A 131 -9.30 -7.58 -4.26
C GLY A 131 -7.80 -7.50 -4.00
N ASP A 132 -7.33 -6.39 -3.45
CA ASP A 132 -5.93 -6.19 -3.10
C ASP A 132 -5.52 -7.05 -1.90
N ALA A 133 -6.35 -7.11 -0.86
CA ALA A 133 -6.14 -7.98 0.30
C ALA A 133 -6.06 -9.45 -0.10
N LEU A 134 -6.94 -9.92 -1.00
CA LEU A 134 -6.92 -11.28 -1.52
C LEU A 134 -5.64 -11.59 -2.31
N ARG A 135 -5.20 -10.68 -3.19
CA ARG A 135 -3.92 -10.84 -3.92
C ARG A 135 -2.74 -10.92 -2.96
N ASN A 136 -2.70 -10.01 -1.98
CA ASN A 136 -1.65 -9.97 -0.97
C ASN A 136 -1.61 -11.22 -0.09
N ALA A 137 -2.76 -11.78 0.31
CA ALA A 137 -2.83 -13.03 1.05
C ALA A 137 -2.43 -14.24 0.17
N ALA A 138 -2.92 -14.30 -1.07
CA ALA A 138 -2.66 -15.41 -2.00
C ALA A 138 -1.18 -15.48 -2.42
N MET A 139 -0.51 -14.33 -2.55
CA MET A 139 0.94 -14.29 -2.77
C MET A 139 1.71 -15.07 -1.70
N ARG A 140 1.27 -15.05 -0.45
CA ARG A 140 1.89 -15.81 0.66
C ARG A 140 1.70 -17.31 0.54
N PHE A 141 0.78 -17.78 -0.30
CA PHE A 141 0.65 -19.17 -0.73
C PHE A 141 1.47 -19.47 -2.01
N GLY A 142 2.04 -18.43 -2.63
CA GLY A 142 2.84 -18.53 -3.84
C GLY A 142 2.09 -18.16 -5.13
N ALA A 143 0.83 -17.73 -5.06
CA ALA A 143 0.06 -17.32 -6.24
C ALA A 143 0.64 -16.06 -6.87
N ALA A 144 0.90 -16.09 -8.18
CA ALA A 144 1.49 -15.00 -8.97
C ALA A 144 2.80 -14.42 -8.41
N LEU A 145 3.54 -15.20 -7.63
CA LEU A 145 4.76 -14.74 -6.95
C LEU A 145 5.82 -14.24 -7.94
N ASP A 146 5.90 -14.86 -9.12
CA ASP A 146 6.78 -14.47 -10.23
C ASP A 146 6.48 -13.07 -10.79
N LEU A 147 5.24 -12.59 -10.67
CA LEU A 147 4.84 -11.25 -11.09
C LEU A 147 5.18 -10.20 -10.03
N TRP A 148 5.09 -10.56 -8.74
CA TRP A 148 5.46 -9.69 -7.63
C TRP A 148 6.96 -9.35 -7.64
N HIS A 149 7.84 -10.31 -7.93
CA HIS A 149 9.27 -10.04 -8.05
C HIS A 149 9.61 -8.96 -9.06
N LYS A 150 8.85 -8.87 -10.15
CA LYS A 150 9.05 -7.81 -11.15
C LYS A 150 8.61 -6.44 -10.63
N GLY A 151 7.57 -6.40 -9.77
CA GLY A 151 7.08 -5.19 -9.14
C GLY A 151 8.02 -4.64 -8.08
N ASP A 152 8.59 -5.52 -7.26
CA ASP A 152 9.49 -5.14 -6.16
C ASP A 152 10.83 -4.54 -6.66
N LEU A 153 11.28 -4.92 -7.87
CA LEU A 153 12.47 -4.35 -8.49
C LEU A 153 12.32 -2.88 -8.91
N HIS A 154 11.09 -2.36 -8.90
CA HIS A 154 10.77 -0.97 -9.17
C HIS A 154 10.20 -0.30 -7.91
N GLY A 155 10.81 -0.61 -6.75
CA GLY A 155 10.44 -0.04 -5.46
C GLY A 155 10.38 1.48 -5.47
N ASP A 156 9.72 2.05 -4.48
CA ASP A 156 9.35 3.45 -4.31
C ASP A 156 10.54 4.44 -4.19
N ASP A 157 11.73 4.05 -4.65
CA ASP A 157 12.95 4.86 -4.67
C ASP A 157 12.98 5.86 -5.85
N ASP A 158 11.84 6.43 -6.22
CA ASP A 158 11.81 7.49 -7.22
C ASP A 158 11.83 8.88 -6.57
N ASP A 159 12.91 9.18 -5.87
CA ASP A 159 13.41 10.55 -5.74
C ASP A 159 14.11 10.91 -7.07
N GLY A 160 13.28 11.19 -8.07
CA GLY A 160 13.56 11.65 -9.40
C GLY A 160 14.99 12.05 -9.71
N ASN A 161 15.82 11.14 -10.16
CA ASN A 161 16.83 11.40 -11.19
C ASN A 161 17.76 10.18 -11.41
N GLU A 162 17.46 9.30 -12.39
CA GLU A 162 18.48 8.75 -13.30
C GLU A 162 17.86 7.81 -14.34
N PRO A 163 18.33 7.82 -15.59
CA PRO A 163 17.83 6.90 -16.61
C PRO A 163 18.34 5.48 -16.37
N ALA A 164 17.45 4.51 -16.49
CA ALA A 164 17.69 3.08 -16.33
C ALA A 164 18.92 2.61 -17.14
N LYS A 165 19.91 2.03 -16.47
CA LYS A 165 20.99 1.25 -17.10
C LYS A 165 20.46 -0.09 -17.58
N PRO A 166 20.91 -0.57 -18.76
CA PRO A 166 20.44 -1.86 -19.30
C PRO A 166 20.87 -3.04 -18.43
N ALA A 167 19.93 -4.00 -18.30
CA ALA A 167 20.06 -5.21 -17.52
C ALA A 167 21.37 -5.97 -17.79
N GLN A 168 22.17 -6.17 -16.75
CA GLN A 168 23.31 -7.08 -16.76
C GLN A 168 22.84 -8.51 -16.52
N LYS A 169 23.38 -9.44 -17.31
CA LYS A 169 23.12 -10.88 -17.27
C LYS A 169 23.45 -11.46 -15.88
N PRO A 170 22.80 -12.56 -15.48
CA PRO A 170 22.94 -13.12 -14.15
C PRO A 170 24.38 -13.63 -13.91
N VAL A 171 25.01 -13.09 -12.88
CA VAL A 171 26.30 -13.54 -12.36
C VAL A 171 26.03 -14.65 -11.34
N GLN A 172 26.65 -15.81 -11.51
CA GLN A 172 26.60 -16.95 -10.59
C GLN A 172 27.14 -16.58 -9.20
N PRO A 173 26.57 -17.13 -8.11
CA PRO A 173 27.00 -16.78 -6.76
C PRO A 173 28.40 -17.34 -6.46
N LYS A 174 29.34 -16.46 -6.16
CA LYS A 174 30.60 -16.82 -5.47
C LYS A 174 30.33 -17.01 -4.00
N GLN A 175 30.70 -18.19 -3.50
CA GLN A 175 30.70 -18.49 -2.07
C GLN A 175 31.68 -17.57 -1.33
N GLU A 176 31.20 -16.74 -0.43
CA GLU A 176 32.02 -16.05 0.54
C GLU A 176 31.87 -16.69 1.92
N LYS A 177 33.02 -16.82 2.61
CA LYS A 177 33.20 -17.41 3.93
C LYS A 177 32.52 -16.55 5.02
N PRO A 178 32.11 -17.16 6.14
CA PRO A 178 31.41 -16.44 7.19
C PRO A 178 32.30 -15.41 7.87
N LYS A 179 31.83 -14.17 7.94
CA LYS A 179 32.40 -13.09 8.73
C LYS A 179 31.60 -12.94 10.03
N ALA A 180 32.31 -12.79 11.12
CA ALA A 180 31.82 -12.74 12.48
C ALA A 180 30.73 -11.69 12.69
N GLU A 181 29.76 -12.07 13.53
CA GLU A 181 28.66 -11.23 14.00
C GLU A 181 29.20 -10.03 14.79
N THR A 182 28.79 -8.83 14.38
CA THR A 182 28.83 -7.64 15.24
C THR A 182 27.41 -7.36 15.75
N PRO A 183 27.26 -6.86 16.98
CA PRO A 183 25.95 -6.64 17.58
C PRO A 183 25.13 -5.63 16.80
N PHE A 184 23.84 -5.94 16.63
CA PHE A 184 22.82 -5.05 16.11
C PHE A 184 22.82 -3.75 16.92
N ASP A 185 23.17 -2.63 16.27
CA ASP A 185 22.80 -1.31 16.74
C ASP A 185 21.31 -1.10 16.45
N GLU A 186 20.48 -1.18 17.47
CA GLU A 186 19.10 -0.73 17.41
C GLU A 186 19.09 0.75 17.03
N PRO A 187 18.30 1.16 16.01
CA PRO A 187 18.03 2.58 15.81
C PRO A 187 17.30 3.09 17.06
N ALA A 188 17.82 4.16 17.64
CA ALA A 188 17.23 4.82 18.80
C ALA A 188 15.73 5.05 18.59
N ALA A 189 14.90 4.50 19.47
CA ALA A 189 13.47 4.71 19.50
C ALA A 189 13.17 6.23 19.56
N PRO A 190 12.20 6.73 18.81
CA PRO A 190 11.75 8.11 18.95
C PRO A 190 11.22 8.29 20.38
N ALA A 191 11.68 9.33 21.06
CA ALA A 191 11.24 9.69 22.39
C ALA A 191 9.77 10.14 22.33
N GLY A 192 8.84 9.28 22.76
CA GLY A 192 7.42 9.59 22.92
C GLY A 192 6.51 8.74 22.02
N ASP A 193 5.36 8.37 22.58
CA ASP A 193 4.27 7.75 21.85
C ASP A 193 3.75 8.72 20.77
N PRO A 194 3.78 8.37 19.47
CA PRO A 194 3.30 9.24 18.39
C PRO A 194 1.84 9.69 18.57
N ASP A 195 0.98 8.85 19.15
CA ASP A 195 -0.42 9.18 19.42
C ASP A 195 -0.52 10.27 20.52
N ALA A 196 0.29 10.17 21.56
CA ALA A 196 0.33 11.20 22.62
C ALA A 196 0.83 12.56 22.07
N VAL A 197 1.77 12.56 21.13
CA VAL A 197 2.24 13.80 20.48
C VAL A 197 1.15 14.41 19.60
N VAL A 198 0.36 13.60 18.91
CA VAL A 198 -0.79 14.08 18.10
C VAL A 198 -1.85 14.70 18.99
N ASP A 199 -2.18 14.04 20.10
CA ASP A 199 -3.18 14.54 21.06
C ASP A 199 -2.77 15.89 21.65
N ASP A 200 -1.49 16.06 22.04
CA ASP A 200 -0.96 17.34 22.51
C ASP A 200 -1.07 18.45 21.44
N LEU A 201 -0.63 18.15 20.21
CA LEU A 201 -0.68 19.14 19.12
C LEU A 201 -2.11 19.51 18.72
N CYS A 202 -3.04 18.55 18.71
CA CYS A 202 -4.45 18.80 18.44
C CYS A 202 -5.10 19.62 19.55
N GLU A 203 -4.78 19.37 20.83
CA GLU A 203 -5.28 20.17 21.95
C GLU A 203 -4.77 21.62 21.89
N ARG A 204 -3.49 21.82 21.58
CA ARG A 204 -2.91 23.16 21.38
C ARG A 204 -3.58 23.92 20.23
N ILE A 205 -3.95 23.26 19.16
CA ILE A 205 -4.74 23.83 18.06
C ILE A 205 -6.15 24.21 18.55
N ARG A 206 -6.78 23.33 19.31
CA ARG A 206 -8.15 23.52 19.79
C ARG A 206 -8.32 24.75 20.67
N VAL A 207 -7.32 25.09 21.46
CA VAL A 207 -7.37 26.23 22.38
C VAL A 207 -7.06 27.59 21.74
N CYS A 208 -6.56 27.64 20.50
CA CYS A 208 -6.36 28.89 19.77
C CYS A 208 -7.68 29.61 19.55
N LYS A 209 -7.73 30.88 19.84
CA LYS A 209 -8.96 31.70 19.79
C LYS A 209 -9.02 32.61 18.56
N THR A 210 -7.88 32.95 18.00
CA THR A 210 -7.75 33.85 16.85
C THR A 210 -6.95 33.18 15.72
N PRO A 211 -7.10 33.68 14.47
CA PRO A 211 -6.24 33.22 13.37
C PRO A 211 -4.75 33.43 13.64
N ASP A 212 -4.40 34.54 14.32
CA ASP A 212 -3.02 34.89 14.67
C ASP A 212 -2.43 33.92 15.70
N ASP A 213 -3.25 33.41 16.64
CA ASP A 213 -2.82 32.35 17.57
C ASP A 213 -2.46 31.07 16.84
N LEU A 214 -3.28 30.69 15.85
CA LEU A 214 -3.03 29.50 15.01
C LEU A 214 -1.76 29.64 14.18
N GLU A 215 -1.52 30.81 13.59
CA GLU A 215 -0.32 31.06 12.78
C GLU A 215 0.94 31.06 13.66
N SER A 216 0.86 31.69 14.83
CA SER A 216 1.92 31.71 15.83
C SER A 216 2.25 30.30 16.33
N LEU A 217 1.23 29.48 16.62
CA LEU A 217 1.42 28.09 17.03
C LEU A 217 2.09 27.26 15.94
N ARG A 218 1.64 27.38 14.70
CA ARG A 218 2.21 26.65 13.55
C ARG A 218 3.65 27.04 13.23
N SER A 219 4.04 28.25 13.59
CA SER A 219 5.39 28.77 13.39
C SER A 219 6.33 28.47 14.56
N ALA A 220 5.82 28.02 15.70
CA ALA A 220 6.60 27.72 16.89
C ALA A 220 7.60 26.57 16.61
N PRO A 221 8.91 26.73 16.95
CA PRO A 221 9.93 25.73 16.64
C PRO A 221 9.63 24.35 17.18
N GLU A 222 9.08 24.27 18.39
CA GLU A 222 8.67 23.01 19.01
C GLU A 222 7.51 22.32 18.29
N PHE A 223 6.50 23.07 17.80
CA PHE A 223 5.40 22.53 17.01
C PHE A 223 5.91 21.99 15.67
N VAL A 224 6.77 22.74 15.01
CA VAL A 224 7.38 22.34 13.72
C VAL A 224 8.23 21.09 13.88
N ALA A 225 9.03 20.99 14.95
CA ALA A 225 9.86 19.83 15.23
C ALA A 225 9.01 18.59 15.53
N ALA A 226 8.03 18.70 16.41
CA ALA A 226 7.11 17.63 16.76
C ALA A 226 6.31 17.18 15.53
N PHE A 227 5.76 18.10 14.74
CA PHE A 227 5.04 17.79 13.51
C PHE A 227 5.91 17.09 12.47
N LYS A 228 7.17 17.48 12.31
CA LYS A 228 8.10 16.85 11.34
C LYS A 228 8.42 15.39 11.70
N SER A 229 8.52 15.07 12.99
CA SER A 229 8.85 13.71 13.46
C SER A 229 7.70 12.71 13.30
N LEU A 230 6.46 13.17 13.11
CA LEU A 230 5.28 12.30 13.04
C LEU A 230 5.14 11.59 11.69
N PRO A 231 4.54 10.38 11.69
CA PRO A 231 4.14 9.67 10.48
C PRO A 231 3.15 10.48 9.61
N PRO A 232 3.05 10.18 8.29
CA PRO A 232 2.16 10.90 7.37
C PRO A 232 0.68 10.91 7.80
N SER A 233 0.18 9.80 8.36
CA SER A 233 -1.19 9.68 8.88
C SER A 233 -1.49 10.67 10.01
N HIS A 234 -0.58 10.78 10.96
CA HIS A 234 -0.68 11.69 12.11
C HIS A 234 -0.58 13.15 11.68
N LYS A 235 0.27 13.46 10.70
CA LYS A 235 0.33 14.79 10.06
C LYS A 235 -0.99 15.19 9.41
N ALA A 236 -1.72 14.24 8.82
CA ALA A 236 -3.03 14.51 8.23
C ALA A 236 -4.06 14.89 9.30
N MET A 237 -4.09 14.19 10.43
CA MET A 237 -4.98 14.49 11.56
C MET A 237 -4.78 15.92 12.09
N ILE A 238 -3.53 16.34 12.30
CA ILE A 238 -3.20 17.68 12.77
C ILE A 238 -3.61 18.76 11.76
N ARG A 239 -3.45 18.49 10.46
CA ARG A 239 -3.90 19.42 9.41
C ARG A 239 -5.43 19.56 9.40
N GLU A 240 -6.16 18.46 9.59
CA GLU A 240 -7.63 18.50 9.71
C GLU A 240 -8.09 19.25 10.95
N ALA A 241 -7.48 19.00 12.10
CA ALA A 241 -7.75 19.75 13.33
C ALA A 241 -7.52 21.25 13.12
N GLY A 242 -6.45 21.63 12.45
CA GLY A 242 -6.15 23.01 12.10
C GLY A 242 -7.22 23.66 11.22
N LYS A 243 -7.66 22.96 10.15
CA LYS A 243 -8.74 23.45 9.27
C LYS A 243 -10.08 23.60 10.00
N ALA A 244 -10.43 22.60 10.82
CA ALA A 244 -11.65 22.65 11.62
C ALA A 244 -11.65 23.84 12.60
N ARG A 245 -10.49 24.14 13.23
CA ARG A 245 -10.36 25.30 14.13
C ARG A 245 -10.43 26.63 13.40
N GLU A 246 -9.80 26.76 12.22
CA GLU A 246 -9.94 27.96 11.36
C GLU A 246 -11.41 28.25 11.02
N GLN A 247 -12.16 27.21 10.63
CA GLN A 247 -13.59 27.32 10.35
C GLN A 247 -14.40 27.72 11.60
N GLY A 248 -14.07 27.12 12.76
CA GLY A 248 -14.69 27.46 14.04
C GLY A 248 -14.46 28.93 14.44
N ILE A 249 -13.23 29.41 14.33
CA ILE A 249 -12.87 30.82 14.62
C ILE A 249 -13.60 31.74 13.64
N ALA A 250 -13.67 31.42 12.34
CA ALA A 250 -14.39 32.24 11.36
C ALA A 250 -15.91 32.27 11.60
N ALA A 251 -16.48 31.22 12.22
CA ALA A 251 -17.88 31.12 12.60
C ALA A 251 -18.21 31.76 13.97
N GLY A 252 -17.21 32.30 14.68
CA GLY A 252 -17.38 32.95 15.99
C GLY A 252 -17.55 32.00 17.19
N ASN A 253 -17.10 30.73 17.01
CA ASN A 253 -17.11 29.67 18.03
C ASN A 253 -15.74 29.48 18.69
#